data_be628cb8f90c0c917063f8ebaa4e0d91
#
_entry.id   be628cb8f90c0c917063f8ebaa4e0d91
#
_cell.length_a   1.000
_cell.length_b   1.000
_cell.length_c   1.000
_cell.angle_alpha   90.00
_cell.angle_beta   90.00
_cell.angle_gamma   90.00
#
_symmetry.space_group_name_H-M   'P 1'
#
loop_
_entity.id
_entity.type
_entity.pdbx_description
1 polymer ?
#
loop_
_entity_poly.entity_id
_entity_poly.type
_entity_poly.pdbx_seq_one_letter_code
_entity_poly.pdbx_strand_id
1 'polypeptide(L)'
;MTRNSSSSVFPNYMPIPTKFLLSHLIPDELFRIGMAYYKGESMLPQDVKKAWEYLSKAAERGHVSAQFFLGLVLRDDGQMEEGLNWLQKSASQGHAGAMYQLSISYRRGDIGGEPDVAKCLELVRRAAECGVGAACSRYASLCMHGEDGVKKNLEVAKFWATRALSLGYQHNEYVLKQIIGDENIVDDTIDTTKIYNDAAQAGEPYAMYEIGNAYIEEDFDKAAELWKKASDMGCDLAKINLAEYYCYVKKDYTTANRLLEELANRGYIKACKDLAESFYYGYGVEKDVAKAFYWNEKALNFGDSWARYLLAVMCLEGSLEDIFPDKVTRGMCYMEMAAKGNFPQAVEFMEKQKH
;
A
#
# COMPACT_ATOMS: atom_id res chain seq x y z
N MET A 1 -25.42 7.94 -41.74
CA MET A 1 -24.17 7.26 -41.32
C MET A 1 -23.99 7.56 -39.84
N THR A 2 -24.43 6.64 -39.02
CA THR A 2 -24.54 6.74 -37.58
C THR A 2 -23.20 6.40 -36.94
N ARG A 3 -22.61 7.33 -36.21
CA ARG A 3 -21.47 7.05 -35.33
C ARG A 3 -22.02 6.42 -34.06
N ASN A 4 -21.72 5.15 -33.86
CA ASN A 4 -21.89 4.47 -32.60
C ASN A 4 -20.96 5.09 -31.57
N SER A 5 -21.54 5.71 -30.58
CA SER A 5 -20.88 6.14 -29.34
C SER A 5 -20.56 4.91 -28.50
N SER A 6 -19.28 4.71 -28.26
CA SER A 6 -18.75 3.70 -27.33
C SER A 6 -19.41 3.83 -25.97
N SER A 7 -19.99 2.72 -25.54
CA SER A 7 -20.69 2.46 -24.30
C SER A 7 -19.90 2.90 -23.06
N SER A 8 -20.63 3.57 -22.19
CA SER A 8 -20.28 3.95 -20.82
C SER A 8 -19.77 2.78 -19.98
N VAL A 9 -18.68 3.02 -19.32
CA VAL A 9 -17.88 2.08 -18.52
C VAL A 9 -18.48 1.80 -17.13
N PHE A 10 -19.69 2.23 -16.87
CA PHE A 10 -20.48 1.83 -15.69
C PHE A 10 -21.80 1.25 -16.17
N PRO A 11 -22.27 0.14 -15.58
CA PRO A 11 -23.62 -0.29 -15.83
C PRO A 11 -24.54 0.86 -15.48
N ASN A 12 -25.41 1.23 -16.44
CA ASN A 12 -26.47 2.19 -16.24
C ASN A 12 -27.23 1.80 -14.96
N TYR A 13 -27.33 2.74 -14.02
CA TYR A 13 -28.00 2.60 -12.74
C TYR A 13 -27.23 1.88 -11.62
N MET A 14 -26.31 2.61 -10.96
CA MET A 14 -26.44 2.66 -9.51
C MET A 14 -27.31 3.87 -9.20
N PRO A 15 -28.55 3.71 -8.78
CA PRO A 15 -29.33 4.82 -8.24
C PRO A 15 -28.53 5.36 -7.04
N ILE A 16 -28.41 6.69 -6.94
CA ILE A 16 -27.76 7.35 -5.79
C ILE A 16 -28.39 6.74 -4.54
N PRO A 17 -27.61 6.07 -3.67
CA PRO A 17 -28.18 5.33 -2.57
C PRO A 17 -28.96 6.27 -1.65
N THR A 18 -30.19 5.92 -1.35
CA THR A 18 -30.93 6.52 -0.23
C THR A 18 -30.17 6.30 1.08
N LYS A 19 -30.42 7.06 2.15
CA LYS A 19 -29.76 6.91 3.45
C LYS A 19 -29.72 5.46 3.95
N PHE A 20 -30.71 4.65 3.59
CA PHE A 20 -30.78 3.23 3.91
C PHE A 20 -29.72 2.39 3.17
N LEU A 21 -29.48 2.65 1.87
CA LEU A 21 -28.44 1.97 1.08
C LEU A 21 -27.03 2.38 1.53
N LEU A 22 -26.82 3.63 1.96
CA LEU A 22 -25.54 4.10 2.48
C LEU A 22 -25.03 3.28 3.69
N SER A 23 -25.94 2.73 4.52
CA SER A 23 -25.58 1.92 5.67
C SER A 23 -24.96 0.56 5.30
N HIS A 24 -25.25 0.06 4.09
CA HIS A 24 -24.80 -1.25 3.60
C HIS A 24 -23.60 -1.17 2.64
N LEU A 25 -23.17 0.04 2.24
CA LEU A 25 -21.96 0.20 1.44
C LEU A 25 -20.72 -0.05 2.29
N ILE A 26 -19.78 -0.82 1.74
CA ILE A 26 -18.47 -0.99 2.38
C ILE A 26 -17.60 0.27 2.20
N PRO A 27 -16.55 0.45 3.02
CA PRO A 27 -15.71 1.65 2.97
C PRO A 27 -15.13 1.99 1.59
N ASP A 28 -14.71 0.98 0.80
CA ASP A 28 -14.18 1.19 -0.56
C ASP A 28 -15.24 1.77 -1.52
N GLU A 29 -16.48 1.31 -1.42
CA GLU A 29 -17.59 1.85 -2.21
C GLU A 29 -17.88 3.32 -1.87
N LEU A 30 -17.90 3.66 -0.59
CA LEU A 30 -18.08 5.03 -0.12
C LEU A 30 -16.95 5.95 -0.60
N PHE A 31 -15.71 5.49 -0.50
CA PHE A 31 -14.54 6.23 -0.98
C PHE A 31 -14.62 6.52 -2.47
N ARG A 32 -14.97 5.52 -3.28
CA ARG A 32 -15.08 5.67 -4.74
C ARG A 32 -16.18 6.65 -5.14
N ILE A 33 -17.35 6.56 -4.50
CA ILE A 33 -18.45 7.51 -4.75
C ILE A 33 -18.01 8.92 -4.35
N GLY A 34 -17.36 9.07 -3.20
CA GLY A 34 -16.83 10.35 -2.75
C GLY A 34 -15.82 10.95 -3.73
N MET A 35 -14.87 10.14 -4.21
CA MET A 35 -13.89 10.59 -5.22
C MET A 35 -14.52 10.93 -6.56
N ALA A 36 -15.56 10.20 -6.99
CA ALA A 36 -16.30 10.52 -8.21
C ALA A 36 -16.99 11.89 -8.13
N TYR A 37 -17.61 12.22 -6.98
CA TYR A 37 -18.16 13.57 -6.75
C TYR A 37 -17.07 14.64 -6.65
N TYR A 38 -15.91 14.31 -6.05
CA TYR A 38 -14.79 15.25 -5.93
C TYR A 38 -14.23 15.66 -7.29
N LYS A 39 -14.09 14.70 -8.19
CA LYS A 39 -13.52 14.93 -9.53
C LYS A 39 -14.55 15.31 -10.60
N GLY A 40 -15.83 15.07 -10.38
CA GLY A 40 -16.86 15.19 -11.40
C GLY A 40 -16.77 14.08 -12.46
N GLU A 41 -16.46 12.88 -12.05
CA GLU A 41 -16.31 11.70 -12.92
C GLU A 41 -17.60 10.85 -12.95
N SER A 42 -17.69 9.95 -13.93
CA SER A 42 -18.73 8.91 -13.98
C SER A 42 -20.15 9.45 -14.11
N MET A 43 -20.34 10.51 -14.90
CA MET A 43 -21.64 11.19 -15.10
C MET A 43 -22.19 11.89 -13.85
N LEU A 44 -21.43 11.97 -12.76
CA LEU A 44 -21.78 12.76 -11.59
C LEU A 44 -21.21 14.17 -11.74
N PRO A 45 -22.02 15.22 -11.51
CA PRO A 45 -21.48 16.58 -11.47
C PRO A 45 -20.54 16.71 -10.27
N GLN A 46 -19.49 17.51 -10.42
CA GLN A 46 -18.61 17.84 -9.30
C GLN A 46 -19.44 18.47 -8.17
N ASP A 47 -19.40 17.85 -6.99
CA ASP A 47 -20.11 18.28 -5.80
C ASP A 47 -19.24 18.03 -4.57
N VAL A 48 -18.51 19.06 -4.17
CA VAL A 48 -17.55 18.99 -3.05
C VAL A 48 -18.26 18.64 -1.74
N LYS A 49 -19.49 19.10 -1.53
CA LYS A 49 -20.25 18.81 -0.30
C LYS A 49 -20.63 17.34 -0.20
N LYS A 50 -21.11 16.75 -1.31
CA LYS A 50 -21.38 15.31 -1.36
C LYS A 50 -20.10 14.48 -1.28
N ALA A 51 -19.04 14.89 -2.00
CA ALA A 51 -17.74 14.26 -1.89
C ALA A 51 -17.31 14.15 -0.44
N TRP A 52 -17.41 15.24 0.30
CA TRP A 52 -17.04 15.31 1.71
C TRP A 52 -17.88 14.37 2.59
N GLU A 53 -19.21 14.33 2.37
CA GLU A 53 -20.11 13.41 3.09
C GLU A 53 -19.72 11.93 2.91
N TYR A 54 -19.42 11.52 1.68
CA TYR A 54 -19.04 10.14 1.38
C TYR A 54 -17.63 9.81 1.88
N LEU A 55 -16.67 10.72 1.68
CA LEU A 55 -15.27 10.51 2.13
C LEU A 55 -15.18 10.46 3.65
N SER A 56 -15.91 11.29 4.37
CA SER A 56 -15.96 11.24 5.84
C SER A 56 -16.52 9.90 6.34
N LYS A 57 -17.62 9.42 5.74
CA LYS A 57 -18.18 8.10 6.10
C LYS A 57 -17.23 6.94 5.77
N ALA A 58 -16.50 7.04 4.64
CA ALA A 58 -15.48 6.05 4.31
C ALA A 58 -14.36 6.03 5.36
N ALA A 59 -13.87 7.21 5.76
CA ALA A 59 -12.84 7.36 6.79
C ALA A 59 -13.28 6.83 8.16
N GLU A 60 -14.49 7.18 8.58
CA GLU A 60 -15.11 6.69 9.83
C GLU A 60 -15.21 5.17 9.88
N ARG A 61 -15.46 4.53 8.72
CA ARG A 61 -15.54 3.09 8.57
C ARG A 61 -14.21 2.40 8.29
N GLY A 62 -13.10 3.13 8.38
CA GLY A 62 -11.77 2.57 8.31
C GLY A 62 -11.07 2.63 6.97
N HIS A 63 -11.67 3.26 5.92
CA HIS A 63 -10.99 3.35 4.63
C HIS A 63 -9.71 4.19 4.72
N VAL A 64 -8.58 3.56 4.47
CA VAL A 64 -7.25 4.10 4.79
C VAL A 64 -6.90 5.35 3.99
N SER A 65 -7.17 5.33 2.67
CA SER A 65 -6.92 6.49 1.82
C SER A 65 -7.89 7.64 2.11
N ALA A 66 -9.15 7.36 2.54
CA ALA A 66 -10.08 8.39 2.97
C ALA A 66 -9.61 9.07 4.27
N GLN A 67 -9.10 8.29 5.23
CA GLN A 67 -8.52 8.82 6.46
C GLN A 67 -7.30 9.70 6.18
N PHE A 68 -6.42 9.27 5.27
CA PHE A 68 -5.28 10.08 4.84
C PHE A 68 -5.72 11.40 4.20
N PHE A 69 -6.67 11.34 3.25
CA PHE A 69 -7.19 12.52 2.56
C PHE A 69 -7.85 13.50 3.55
N LEU A 70 -8.71 12.99 4.42
CA LEU A 70 -9.38 13.78 5.45
C LEU A 70 -8.35 14.42 6.40
N GLY A 71 -7.33 13.68 6.81
CA GLY A 71 -6.27 14.19 7.66
C GLY A 71 -5.48 15.35 7.04
N LEU A 72 -5.20 15.30 5.73
CA LEU A 72 -4.54 16.39 5.03
C LEU A 72 -5.42 17.64 4.94
N VAL A 73 -6.68 17.47 4.52
CA VAL A 73 -7.59 18.61 4.33
C VAL A 73 -7.89 19.31 5.65
N LEU A 74 -8.13 18.57 6.74
CA LEU A 74 -8.37 19.16 8.05
C LEU A 74 -7.15 19.97 8.56
N ARG A 75 -5.93 19.50 8.28
CA ARG A 75 -4.72 20.25 8.61
C ARG A 75 -4.60 21.53 7.80
N ASP A 76 -4.92 21.47 6.51
CA ASP A 76 -4.91 22.64 5.63
C ASP A 76 -5.96 23.68 6.04
N ASP A 77 -7.09 23.24 6.59
CA ASP A 77 -8.14 24.08 7.18
C ASP A 77 -7.81 24.58 8.60
N GLY A 78 -6.61 24.27 9.12
CA GLY A 78 -6.16 24.69 10.45
C GLY A 78 -6.65 23.83 11.61
N GLN A 79 -7.40 22.75 11.36
CA GLN A 79 -7.87 21.79 12.35
C GLN A 79 -6.77 20.74 12.62
N MET A 80 -5.65 21.19 13.17
CA MET A 80 -4.41 20.42 13.27
C MET A 80 -4.59 19.12 14.06
N GLU A 81 -5.22 19.19 15.23
CA GLU A 81 -5.37 18.02 16.13
C GLU A 81 -6.23 16.93 15.47
N GLU A 82 -7.37 17.30 14.91
CA GLU A 82 -8.26 16.33 14.26
C GLU A 82 -7.61 15.72 13.01
N GLY A 83 -6.94 16.56 12.20
CA GLY A 83 -6.18 16.10 11.03
C GLY A 83 -5.07 15.12 11.40
N LEU A 84 -4.33 15.37 12.48
CA LEU A 84 -3.30 14.44 12.97
C LEU A 84 -3.89 13.12 13.47
N ASN A 85 -5.05 13.15 14.14
CA ASN A 85 -5.75 11.93 14.55
C ASN A 85 -6.13 11.05 13.35
N TRP A 86 -6.61 11.64 12.26
CA TRP A 86 -6.93 10.90 11.04
C TRP A 86 -5.67 10.34 10.36
N LEU A 87 -4.58 11.12 10.32
CA LEU A 87 -3.30 10.63 9.81
C LEU A 87 -2.75 9.47 10.65
N GLN A 88 -2.89 9.50 11.98
CA GLN A 88 -2.48 8.41 12.86
C GLN A 88 -3.28 7.13 12.59
N LYS A 89 -4.61 7.23 12.41
CA LYS A 89 -5.45 6.10 12.02
C LYS A 89 -5.00 5.49 10.68
N SER A 90 -4.76 6.33 9.70
CA SER A 90 -4.29 5.89 8.37
C SER A 90 -2.90 5.24 8.42
N ALA A 91 -1.95 5.84 9.14
CA ALA A 91 -0.60 5.32 9.29
C ALA A 91 -0.56 3.99 10.07
N SER A 92 -1.40 3.84 11.11
CA SER A 92 -1.50 2.59 11.88
C SER A 92 -1.99 1.42 11.02
N GLN A 93 -2.72 1.71 9.96
CA GLN A 93 -3.16 0.74 8.97
C GLN A 93 -2.14 0.55 7.82
N GLY A 94 -0.98 1.19 7.86
CA GLY A 94 0.11 0.99 6.89
C GLY A 94 0.16 2.00 5.74
N HIS A 95 -0.59 3.11 5.76
CA HIS A 95 -0.54 4.10 4.68
C HIS A 95 0.79 4.87 4.70
N ALA A 96 1.64 4.61 3.72
CA ALA A 96 2.99 5.17 3.65
C ALA A 96 3.04 6.71 3.61
N GLY A 97 2.14 7.34 2.86
CA GLY A 97 2.01 8.80 2.83
C GLY A 97 1.64 9.39 4.19
N ALA A 98 0.75 8.72 4.95
CA ALA A 98 0.39 9.15 6.30
C ALA A 98 1.56 8.99 7.27
N MET A 99 2.33 7.90 7.18
CA MET A 99 3.55 7.71 7.96
C MET A 99 4.54 8.85 7.72
N TYR A 100 4.76 9.22 6.45
CA TYR A 100 5.65 10.32 6.11
C TYR A 100 5.16 11.67 6.67
N GLN A 101 3.87 11.98 6.52
CA GLN A 101 3.29 13.20 7.08
C GLN A 101 3.42 13.27 8.60
N LEU A 102 3.15 12.16 9.29
CA LEU A 102 3.31 12.08 10.74
C LEU A 102 4.77 12.22 11.17
N SER A 103 5.71 11.68 10.40
CA SER A 103 7.14 11.83 10.72
C SER A 103 7.56 13.30 10.80
N ILE A 104 7.01 14.13 9.90
CA ILE A 104 7.25 15.59 9.93
C ILE A 104 6.64 16.20 11.19
N SER A 105 5.42 15.77 11.58
CA SER A 105 4.73 16.29 12.76
C SER A 105 5.41 15.86 14.06
N TYR A 106 5.90 14.64 14.18
CA TYR A 106 6.71 14.19 15.33
C TYR A 106 8.02 14.97 15.44
N ARG A 107 8.68 15.24 14.33
CA ARG A 107 9.92 16.05 14.32
C ARG A 107 9.69 17.48 14.78
N ARG A 108 8.53 18.07 14.44
CA ARG A 108 8.18 19.45 14.84
C ARG A 108 7.67 19.57 16.27
N GLY A 109 7.31 18.44 16.90
CA GLY A 109 6.62 18.46 18.17
C GLY A 109 5.12 18.79 18.07
N ASP A 110 4.53 18.74 16.86
CA ASP A 110 3.09 18.96 16.68
C ASP A 110 2.24 17.92 17.42
N ILE A 111 2.86 16.79 17.75
CA ILE A 111 2.26 15.70 18.53
C ILE A 111 3.01 15.58 19.86
N GLY A 112 2.33 15.84 20.98
CA GLY A 112 2.93 15.73 22.30
C GLY A 112 3.68 16.98 22.79
N GLY A 113 3.81 18.02 21.94
CA GLY A 113 4.44 19.31 22.29
C GLY A 113 5.96 19.34 22.18
N GLU A 114 6.62 18.19 22.13
CA GLU A 114 8.08 18.05 22.01
C GLU A 114 8.44 17.12 20.83
N PRO A 115 9.60 17.36 20.15
CA PRO A 115 10.06 16.50 19.08
C PRO A 115 10.31 15.06 19.51
N ASP A 116 9.65 14.09 18.88
CA ASP A 116 9.95 12.66 19.03
C ASP A 116 10.75 12.17 17.82
N VAL A 117 12.08 12.27 17.95
CA VAL A 117 13.04 11.90 16.91
C VAL A 117 13.01 10.40 16.62
N ALA A 118 12.84 9.55 17.64
CA ALA A 118 12.81 8.10 17.46
C ALA A 118 11.60 7.68 16.61
N LYS A 119 10.42 8.25 16.93
CA LYS A 119 9.19 8.00 16.16
C LYS A 119 9.25 8.57 14.75
N CYS A 120 9.85 9.75 14.61
CA CYS A 120 10.12 10.35 13.30
C CYS A 120 10.95 9.40 12.42
N LEU A 121 12.06 8.88 12.91
CA LEU A 121 12.96 7.98 12.18
C LEU A 121 12.27 6.66 11.80
N GLU A 122 11.54 6.04 12.72
CA GLU A 122 10.77 4.82 12.45
C GLU A 122 9.81 5.04 11.27
N LEU A 123 9.04 6.13 11.31
CA LEU A 123 8.04 6.42 10.29
C LEU A 123 8.64 6.84 8.95
N VAL A 124 9.73 7.63 8.94
CA VAL A 124 10.45 7.97 7.69
C VAL A 124 10.99 6.71 7.03
N ARG A 125 11.64 5.84 7.79
CA ARG A 125 12.20 4.59 7.26
C ARG A 125 11.10 3.69 6.68
N ARG A 126 10.03 3.44 7.41
CA ARG A 126 8.90 2.63 6.93
C ARG A 126 8.26 3.23 5.68
N ALA A 127 8.07 4.55 5.64
CA ALA A 127 7.55 5.23 4.45
C ALA A 127 8.50 5.11 3.25
N ALA A 128 9.82 5.18 3.47
CA ALA A 128 10.84 4.99 2.43
C ALA A 128 10.84 3.55 1.88
N GLU A 129 10.78 2.54 2.74
CA GLU A 129 10.65 1.12 2.38
C GLU A 129 9.39 0.87 1.54
N CYS A 130 8.29 1.57 1.86
CA CYS A 130 7.04 1.51 1.09
C CYS A 130 7.04 2.39 -0.18
N GLY A 131 8.17 2.95 -0.60
CA GLY A 131 8.32 3.64 -1.88
C GLY A 131 7.87 5.11 -1.89
N VAL A 132 7.82 5.79 -0.75
CA VAL A 132 7.59 7.25 -0.71
C VAL A 132 8.90 7.97 -1.05
N GLY A 133 9.03 8.49 -2.27
CA GLY A 133 10.26 9.15 -2.74
C GLY A 133 10.76 10.28 -1.83
N ALA A 134 9.86 11.10 -1.27
CA ALA A 134 10.20 12.13 -0.30
C ALA A 134 10.79 11.55 1.00
N ALA A 135 10.30 10.38 1.45
CA ALA A 135 10.83 9.69 2.62
C ALA A 135 12.22 9.08 2.32
N CYS A 136 12.40 8.50 1.13
CA CYS A 136 13.71 8.02 0.68
C CYS A 136 14.73 9.17 0.67
N SER A 137 14.34 10.33 0.12
CA SER A 137 15.17 11.55 0.10
C SER A 137 15.54 12.01 1.52
N ARG A 138 14.56 12.06 2.41
CA ARG A 138 14.80 12.47 3.79
C ARG A 138 15.74 11.50 4.51
N TYR A 139 15.54 10.20 4.35
CA TYR A 139 16.37 9.19 4.98
C TYR A 139 17.81 9.19 4.43
N ALA A 140 17.97 9.41 3.12
CA ALA A 140 19.28 9.63 2.50
C ALA A 140 20.02 10.82 3.13
N SER A 141 19.33 11.95 3.31
CA SER A 141 19.90 13.14 3.97
C SER A 141 20.34 12.85 5.42
N LEU A 142 19.52 12.14 6.20
CA LEU A 142 19.86 11.73 7.56
C LEU A 142 21.12 10.86 7.60
N CYS A 143 21.21 9.88 6.70
CA CYS A 143 22.39 9.01 6.57
C CYS A 143 23.63 9.79 6.11
N MET A 144 23.48 10.78 5.25
CA MET A 144 24.59 11.60 4.74
C MET A 144 25.21 12.46 5.85
N HIS A 145 24.38 13.11 6.67
CA HIS A 145 24.86 14.07 7.68
C HIS A 145 25.09 13.45 9.06
N GLY A 146 24.47 12.31 9.37
CA GLY A 146 24.50 11.72 10.70
C GLY A 146 23.61 12.48 11.69
N GLU A 147 22.43 12.94 11.24
CA GLU A 147 21.48 13.70 12.04
C GLU A 147 20.46 12.78 12.76
N ASP A 148 19.79 13.33 13.76
CA ASP A 148 18.65 12.71 14.45
C ASP A 148 18.97 11.29 15.02
N GLY A 149 20.22 11.04 15.45
CA GLY A 149 20.65 9.73 15.97
C GLY A 149 21.00 8.69 14.91
N VAL A 150 20.87 9.02 13.64
CA VAL A 150 21.32 8.16 12.53
C VAL A 150 22.83 8.26 12.39
N LYS A 151 23.52 7.13 12.39
CA LYS A 151 24.96 7.10 12.14
C LYS A 151 25.26 7.52 10.69
N LYS A 152 26.19 8.45 10.49
CA LYS A 152 26.65 8.85 9.15
C LYS A 152 27.14 7.63 8.37
N ASN A 153 26.53 7.41 7.19
CA ASN A 153 26.87 6.31 6.29
C ASN A 153 26.58 6.73 4.85
N LEU A 154 27.64 7.01 4.09
CA LEU A 154 27.51 7.52 2.73
C LEU A 154 27.00 6.46 1.73
N GLU A 155 27.31 5.19 1.94
CA GLU A 155 26.87 4.13 1.03
C GLU A 155 25.33 3.93 1.17
N VAL A 156 24.83 3.96 2.40
CA VAL A 156 23.38 3.91 2.67
C VAL A 156 22.70 5.18 2.15
N ALA A 157 23.35 6.36 2.28
CA ALA A 157 22.80 7.59 1.74
C ALA A 157 22.70 7.55 0.20
N LYS A 158 23.72 7.04 -0.50
CA LYS A 158 23.68 6.84 -1.96
C LYS A 158 22.54 5.94 -2.39
N PHE A 159 22.38 4.81 -1.71
CA PHE A 159 21.31 3.85 -1.99
C PHE A 159 19.92 4.51 -1.92
N TRP A 160 19.60 5.16 -0.81
CA TRP A 160 18.29 5.78 -0.64
C TRP A 160 18.07 6.98 -1.55
N ALA A 161 19.12 7.72 -1.88
CA ALA A 161 19.07 8.81 -2.85
C ALA A 161 18.79 8.29 -4.27
N THR A 162 19.48 7.23 -4.69
CA THR A 162 19.25 6.57 -5.99
C THR A 162 17.82 6.03 -6.09
N ARG A 163 17.33 5.42 -4.99
CA ARG A 163 15.94 4.95 -4.93
C ARG A 163 14.92 6.08 -5.03
N ALA A 164 15.16 7.22 -4.39
CA ALA A 164 14.27 8.38 -4.51
C ALA A 164 14.20 8.88 -5.96
N LEU A 165 15.34 8.91 -6.67
CA LEU A 165 15.36 9.26 -8.11
C LEU A 165 14.58 8.27 -8.96
N SER A 166 14.74 6.96 -8.73
CA SER A 166 13.99 5.92 -9.45
C SER A 166 12.48 6.03 -9.26
N LEU A 167 12.05 6.59 -8.12
CA LEU A 167 10.65 6.92 -7.82
C LEU A 167 10.19 8.29 -8.36
N GLY A 168 11.00 8.95 -9.18
CA GLY A 168 10.69 10.24 -9.79
C GLY A 168 10.83 11.46 -8.86
N TYR A 169 11.47 11.30 -7.71
CA TYR A 169 11.67 12.41 -6.77
C TYR A 169 12.95 13.19 -7.08
N GLN A 170 12.83 14.20 -7.92
CA GLN A 170 13.96 14.96 -8.51
C GLN A 170 14.78 15.78 -7.51
N HIS A 171 14.24 16.12 -6.35
CA HIS A 171 14.96 16.93 -5.34
C HIS A 171 16.20 16.24 -4.76
N ASN A 172 16.43 14.98 -5.08
CA ASN A 172 17.58 14.21 -4.61
C ASN A 172 18.82 14.31 -5.50
N GLU A 173 18.71 14.87 -6.68
CA GLU A 173 19.86 15.11 -7.54
C GLU A 173 20.97 15.88 -6.80
N TYR A 174 20.57 16.85 -5.96
CA TYR A 174 21.49 17.58 -5.09
C TYR A 174 22.25 16.66 -4.10
N VAL A 175 21.57 15.74 -3.44
CA VAL A 175 22.20 14.77 -2.51
C VAL A 175 23.17 13.85 -3.24
N LEU A 176 22.76 13.34 -4.41
CA LEU A 176 23.66 12.52 -5.24
C LEU A 176 24.86 13.31 -5.73
N LYS A 177 24.68 14.55 -6.17
CA LYS A 177 25.77 15.44 -6.57
C LYS A 177 26.77 15.67 -5.44
N GLN A 178 26.29 15.87 -4.22
CA GLN A 178 27.18 16.01 -3.06
C GLN A 178 27.95 14.71 -2.70
N ILE A 179 27.38 13.55 -2.98
CA ILE A 179 27.95 12.24 -2.64
C ILE A 179 28.89 11.72 -3.72
N ILE A 180 28.53 11.89 -4.99
CA ILE A 180 29.23 11.28 -6.14
C ILE A 180 30.15 12.28 -6.85
N GLY A 181 29.92 13.59 -6.66
CA GLY A 181 30.55 14.69 -7.40
C GLY A 181 29.79 15.06 -8.67
N ASP A 182 29.82 16.35 -9.04
CA ASP A 182 29.02 16.90 -10.14
C ASP A 182 29.33 16.25 -11.52
N GLU A 183 30.53 15.74 -11.70
CA GLU A 183 31.02 15.21 -12.99
C GLU A 183 30.47 13.82 -13.33
N ASN A 184 29.94 13.06 -12.37
CA ASN A 184 29.56 11.67 -12.53
C ASN A 184 28.04 11.44 -12.69
N ILE A 185 27.20 12.47 -12.62
CA ILE A 185 25.73 12.32 -12.70
C ILE A 185 25.18 12.52 -14.12
N VAL A 186 25.97 13.14 -15.01
CA VAL A 186 25.54 13.53 -16.36
C VAL A 186 25.62 12.37 -17.36
N ASP A 187 26.25 11.28 -17.00
CA ASP A 187 26.40 10.09 -17.86
C ASP A 187 25.51 8.95 -17.33
N ASP A 188 24.89 8.19 -18.22
CA ASP A 188 24.04 6.98 -17.96
C ASP A 188 24.79 5.85 -17.21
N THR A 189 25.85 6.17 -16.47
CA THR A 189 26.82 5.24 -15.88
C THR A 189 26.73 5.08 -14.37
N ILE A 190 25.61 5.47 -13.72
CA ILE A 190 25.46 5.11 -12.31
C ILE A 190 25.31 3.59 -12.21
N ASP A 191 26.38 2.92 -11.77
CA ASP A 191 26.34 1.49 -11.48
C ASP A 191 25.46 1.21 -10.24
N THR A 192 24.15 1.11 -10.50
CA THR A 192 23.16 0.83 -9.46
C THR A 192 23.43 -0.47 -8.75
N THR A 193 23.94 -1.49 -9.44
CA THR A 193 24.31 -2.79 -8.86
C THR A 193 25.39 -2.63 -7.81
N LYS A 194 26.41 -1.82 -8.10
CA LYS A 194 27.47 -1.52 -7.13
C LYS A 194 26.91 -0.78 -5.91
N ILE A 195 26.08 0.24 -6.12
CA ILE A 195 25.48 1.03 -5.02
C ILE A 195 24.68 0.11 -4.07
N TYR A 196 23.88 -0.81 -4.62
CA TYR A 196 23.09 -1.76 -3.83
C TYR A 196 23.98 -2.72 -3.04
N ASN A 197 25.04 -3.25 -3.67
CA ASN A 197 25.99 -4.14 -2.99
C ASN A 197 26.77 -3.41 -1.88
N ASP A 198 27.25 -2.21 -2.13
CA ASP A 198 27.99 -1.41 -1.15
C ASP A 198 27.08 -1.07 0.06
N ALA A 199 25.82 -0.70 -0.16
CA ALA A 199 24.84 -0.45 0.90
C ALA A 199 24.52 -1.72 1.71
N ALA A 200 24.37 -2.86 1.05
CA ALA A 200 24.13 -4.14 1.72
C ALA A 200 25.34 -4.56 2.59
N GLN A 201 26.57 -4.36 2.10
CA GLN A 201 27.80 -4.60 2.87
C GLN A 201 27.92 -3.62 4.04
N ALA A 202 27.43 -2.39 3.88
CA ALA A 202 27.36 -1.39 4.94
C ALA A 202 26.23 -1.66 5.96
N GLY A 203 25.47 -2.75 5.78
CA GLY A 203 24.44 -3.20 6.72
C GLY A 203 23.05 -2.61 6.47
N GLU A 204 22.73 -2.15 5.25
CA GLU A 204 21.37 -1.68 4.91
C GLU A 204 20.46 -2.89 4.57
N PRO A 205 19.46 -3.22 5.42
CA PRO A 205 18.64 -4.40 5.22
C PRO A 205 17.76 -4.31 3.97
N TYR A 206 17.31 -3.10 3.61
CA TYR A 206 16.48 -2.93 2.42
C TYR A 206 17.29 -3.14 1.12
N ALA A 207 18.58 -2.80 1.11
CA ALA A 207 19.47 -3.13 -0.01
C ALA A 207 19.66 -4.65 -0.16
N MET A 208 19.80 -5.39 0.95
CA MET A 208 19.84 -6.86 0.92
C MET A 208 18.55 -7.47 0.39
N TYR A 209 17.38 -6.89 0.76
CA TYR A 209 16.08 -7.29 0.24
C TYR A 209 16.01 -7.12 -1.28
N GLU A 210 16.42 -5.97 -1.81
CA GLU A 210 16.41 -5.69 -3.26
C GLU A 210 17.38 -6.60 -4.03
N ILE A 211 18.57 -6.87 -3.47
CA ILE A 211 19.49 -7.84 -4.07
C ILE A 211 18.85 -9.24 -4.08
N GLY A 212 18.19 -9.64 -3.01
CA GLY A 212 17.42 -10.89 -2.96
C GLY A 212 16.38 -10.97 -4.07
N ASN A 213 15.67 -9.88 -4.34
CA ASN A 213 14.67 -9.83 -5.42
C ASN A 213 15.31 -10.06 -6.81
N ALA A 214 16.54 -9.61 -7.04
CA ALA A 214 17.25 -9.85 -8.30
C ALA A 214 17.60 -11.34 -8.53
N TYR A 215 17.67 -12.14 -7.48
CA TYR A 215 17.95 -13.58 -7.58
C TYR A 215 16.71 -14.47 -7.75
N ILE A 216 15.49 -13.92 -7.75
CA ILE A 216 14.24 -14.71 -7.79
C ILE A 216 14.22 -15.69 -8.98
N GLU A 217 14.64 -15.24 -10.15
CA GLU A 217 14.60 -16.06 -11.39
C GLU A 217 15.84 -16.97 -11.54
N GLU A 218 16.98 -16.62 -10.91
CA GLU A 218 18.23 -17.34 -11.05
C GLU A 218 18.45 -18.39 -9.95
N ASP A 219 18.22 -18.01 -8.70
CA ASP A 219 18.47 -18.83 -7.51
C ASP A 219 17.55 -18.40 -6.36
N PHE A 220 16.41 -19.05 -6.27
CA PHE A 220 15.39 -18.69 -5.28
C PHE A 220 15.80 -19.04 -3.84
N ASP A 221 16.66 -20.05 -3.63
CA ASP A 221 17.20 -20.37 -2.31
C ASP A 221 18.18 -19.27 -1.85
N LYS A 222 19.00 -18.74 -2.73
CA LYS A 222 19.88 -17.59 -2.46
C LYS A 222 19.08 -16.32 -2.17
N ALA A 223 18.00 -16.07 -2.93
CA ALA A 223 17.06 -14.98 -2.63
C ALA A 223 16.53 -15.10 -1.19
N ALA A 224 16.07 -16.29 -0.80
CA ALA A 224 15.53 -16.56 0.53
C ALA A 224 16.58 -16.38 1.65
N GLU A 225 17.84 -16.73 1.42
CA GLU A 225 18.92 -16.46 2.39
C GLU A 225 19.14 -14.95 2.61
N LEU A 226 19.12 -14.17 1.54
CA LEU A 226 19.24 -12.71 1.61
C LEU A 226 18.04 -12.08 2.31
N TRP A 227 16.80 -12.51 1.98
CA TRP A 227 15.59 -12.05 2.66
C TRP A 227 15.58 -12.44 4.13
N LYS A 228 16.09 -13.62 4.49
CA LYS A 228 16.22 -14.00 5.88
C LYS A 228 17.15 -13.07 6.64
N LYS A 229 18.33 -12.77 6.10
CA LYS A 229 19.28 -11.82 6.71
C LYS A 229 18.65 -10.43 6.85
N ALA A 230 18.02 -9.93 5.78
CA ALA A 230 17.33 -8.63 5.80
C ALA A 230 16.17 -8.60 6.82
N SER A 231 15.38 -9.67 6.90
CA SER A 231 14.29 -9.83 7.87
C SER A 231 14.80 -9.83 9.32
N ASP A 232 15.89 -10.56 9.59
CA ASP A 232 16.53 -10.62 10.93
C ASP A 232 17.06 -9.23 11.35
N MET A 233 17.36 -8.35 10.39
CA MET A 233 17.77 -6.96 10.60
C MET A 233 16.58 -5.98 10.59
N GLY A 234 15.33 -6.47 10.52
CA GLY A 234 14.11 -5.69 10.65
C GLY A 234 13.52 -5.18 9.33
N CYS A 235 13.89 -5.72 8.18
CA CYS A 235 13.21 -5.42 6.91
C CYS A 235 11.91 -6.23 6.80
N ASP A 236 10.78 -5.55 6.94
CA ASP A 236 9.45 -6.19 6.91
C ASP A 236 9.09 -6.72 5.52
N LEU A 237 9.51 -6.05 4.45
CA LEU A 237 9.27 -6.53 3.08
C LEU A 237 10.03 -7.82 2.78
N ALA A 238 11.26 -7.95 3.29
CA ALA A 238 12.01 -9.21 3.21
C ALA A 238 11.30 -10.35 3.95
N LYS A 239 10.68 -10.05 5.11
CA LYS A 239 9.87 -11.01 5.87
C LYS A 239 8.66 -11.49 5.08
N ILE A 240 8.00 -10.60 4.30
CA ILE A 240 6.89 -10.97 3.41
C ILE A 240 7.36 -11.93 2.32
N ASN A 241 8.44 -11.60 1.60
CA ASN A 241 8.97 -12.46 0.54
C ASN A 241 9.46 -13.81 1.10
N LEU A 242 10.02 -13.81 2.31
CA LEU A 242 10.38 -15.04 2.99
C LEU A 242 9.14 -15.90 3.32
N ALA A 243 8.03 -15.29 3.72
CA ALA A 243 6.78 -16.01 3.93
C ALA A 243 6.25 -16.62 2.61
N GLU A 244 6.32 -15.89 1.50
CA GLU A 244 5.98 -16.44 0.16
C GLU A 244 6.90 -17.61 -0.22
N TYR A 245 8.19 -17.53 0.04
CA TYR A 245 9.10 -18.64 -0.18
C TYR A 245 8.69 -19.88 0.61
N TYR A 246 8.36 -19.75 1.90
CA TYR A 246 7.83 -20.85 2.69
C TYR A 246 6.53 -21.41 2.12
N CYS A 247 5.63 -20.53 1.66
CA CYS A 247 4.35 -20.91 1.07
C CYS A 247 4.51 -21.67 -0.25
N TYR A 248 5.21 -21.08 -1.22
CA TYR A 248 5.22 -21.58 -2.60
C TYR A 248 6.32 -22.60 -2.89
N VAL A 249 7.48 -22.50 -2.22
CA VAL A 249 8.64 -23.39 -2.47
C VAL A 249 8.70 -24.51 -1.45
N LYS A 250 8.71 -24.18 -0.17
CA LYS A 250 8.83 -25.18 0.91
C LYS A 250 7.51 -25.86 1.26
N LYS A 251 6.36 -25.29 0.83
CA LYS A 251 4.99 -25.77 1.18
C LYS A 251 4.75 -25.79 2.69
N ASP A 252 5.51 -24.98 3.44
CA ASP A 252 5.35 -24.78 4.89
C ASP A 252 4.42 -23.60 5.14
N TYR A 253 3.15 -23.81 4.91
CA TYR A 253 2.11 -22.79 5.09
C TYR A 253 1.99 -22.32 6.55
N THR A 254 2.30 -23.18 7.52
CA THR A 254 2.22 -22.81 8.94
C THR A 254 3.25 -21.76 9.31
N THR A 255 4.51 -21.95 8.89
CA THR A 255 5.56 -20.94 9.07
C THR A 255 5.24 -19.67 8.31
N ALA A 256 4.75 -19.77 7.05
CA ALA A 256 4.34 -18.64 6.25
C ALA A 256 3.28 -17.79 6.97
N ASN A 257 2.18 -18.41 7.40
CA ASN A 257 1.06 -17.71 8.05
C ASN A 257 1.50 -17.01 9.36
N ARG A 258 2.38 -17.62 10.15
CA ARG A 258 2.92 -17.01 11.37
C ARG A 258 3.70 -15.71 11.08
N LEU A 259 4.51 -15.70 10.02
CA LEU A 259 5.24 -14.50 9.58
C LEU A 259 4.29 -13.41 9.05
N LEU A 260 3.28 -13.83 8.27
CA LEU A 260 2.30 -12.92 7.67
C LEU A 260 1.38 -12.29 8.73
N GLU A 261 0.97 -13.01 9.77
CA GLU A 261 0.07 -12.50 10.80
C GLU A 261 0.66 -11.29 11.55
N GLU A 262 1.95 -11.35 11.89
CA GLU A 262 2.65 -10.23 12.51
C GLU A 262 2.61 -8.98 11.61
N LEU A 263 2.88 -9.15 10.33
CA LEU A 263 2.94 -8.05 9.35
C LEU A 263 1.56 -7.52 8.97
N ALA A 264 0.57 -8.41 8.84
CA ALA A 264 -0.81 -8.02 8.56
C ALA A 264 -1.40 -7.17 9.70
N ASN A 265 -1.07 -7.48 10.96
CA ASN A 265 -1.43 -6.66 12.12
C ASN A 265 -0.74 -5.29 12.12
N ARG A 266 0.41 -5.16 11.47
CA ARG A 266 1.13 -3.89 11.26
C ARG A 266 0.66 -3.12 10.01
N GLY A 267 -0.34 -3.63 9.29
CA GLY A 267 -0.98 -2.98 8.15
C GLY A 267 -0.30 -3.25 6.80
N TYR A 268 0.53 -4.29 6.66
CA TYR A 268 1.08 -4.66 5.36
C TYR A 268 0.03 -5.36 4.50
N ILE A 269 -0.42 -4.67 3.44
CA ILE A 269 -1.52 -5.11 2.57
C ILE A 269 -1.24 -6.49 1.96
N LYS A 270 0.00 -6.71 1.50
CA LYS A 270 0.39 -8.00 0.91
C LYS A 270 0.22 -9.14 1.91
N ALA A 271 0.62 -8.93 3.16
CA ALA A 271 0.41 -9.92 4.22
C ALA A 271 -1.09 -10.15 4.53
N CYS A 272 -1.91 -9.09 4.49
CA CYS A 272 -3.35 -9.23 4.65
C CYS A 272 -3.97 -10.08 3.52
N LYS A 273 -3.52 -9.88 2.27
CA LYS A 273 -3.99 -10.65 1.11
C LYS A 273 -3.64 -12.13 1.24
N ASP A 274 -2.38 -12.43 1.55
CA ASP A 274 -1.89 -13.81 1.65
C ASP A 274 -2.58 -14.56 2.81
N LEU A 275 -2.87 -13.88 3.93
CA LEU A 275 -3.67 -14.44 5.01
C LEU A 275 -5.14 -14.64 4.62
N ALA A 276 -5.74 -13.70 3.89
CA ALA A 276 -7.10 -13.86 3.40
C ALA A 276 -7.22 -15.09 2.50
N GLU A 277 -6.25 -15.30 1.63
CA GLU A 277 -6.16 -16.49 0.78
C GLU A 277 -5.98 -17.76 1.62
N SER A 278 -5.07 -17.74 2.58
CA SER A 278 -4.80 -18.87 3.47
C SER A 278 -6.06 -19.32 4.24
N PHE A 279 -6.83 -18.38 4.81
CA PHE A 279 -8.07 -18.70 5.51
C PHE A 279 -9.21 -19.09 4.56
N TYR A 280 -9.25 -18.55 3.34
CA TYR A 280 -10.30 -18.89 2.39
C TYR A 280 -10.15 -20.31 1.81
N TYR A 281 -8.92 -20.69 1.45
CA TYR A 281 -8.62 -22.01 0.87
C TYR A 281 -8.20 -23.07 1.91
N GLY A 282 -7.82 -22.67 3.12
CA GLY A 282 -7.35 -23.58 4.17
C GLY A 282 -5.85 -23.91 4.04
N TYR A 283 -5.01 -22.99 3.58
CA TYR A 283 -3.57 -23.21 3.44
C TYR A 283 -2.85 -23.09 4.79
N GLY A 284 -2.51 -24.23 5.41
CA GLY A 284 -1.83 -24.27 6.71
C GLY A 284 -2.64 -23.79 7.92
N VAL A 285 -3.91 -23.48 7.71
CA VAL A 285 -4.91 -23.10 8.71
C VAL A 285 -6.24 -23.76 8.37
N GLU A 286 -7.13 -23.87 9.36
CA GLU A 286 -8.51 -24.30 9.10
C GLU A 286 -9.23 -23.23 8.25
N LYS A 287 -10.01 -23.67 7.26
CA LYS A 287 -10.82 -22.80 6.41
C LYS A 287 -11.79 -21.98 7.25
N ASP A 288 -11.68 -20.64 7.17
CA ASP A 288 -12.49 -19.69 7.94
C ASP A 288 -12.82 -18.48 7.06
N VAL A 289 -14.02 -18.48 6.48
CA VAL A 289 -14.49 -17.43 5.57
C VAL A 289 -14.61 -16.08 6.28
N ALA A 290 -14.96 -16.06 7.56
CA ALA A 290 -15.09 -14.81 8.32
C ALA A 290 -13.70 -14.16 8.52
N LYS A 291 -12.68 -14.94 8.87
CA LYS A 291 -11.30 -14.44 8.94
C LYS A 291 -10.75 -14.06 7.57
N ALA A 292 -11.05 -14.85 6.54
CA ALA A 292 -10.69 -14.50 5.17
C ALA A 292 -11.28 -13.13 4.76
N PHE A 293 -12.57 -12.92 5.02
CA PHE A 293 -13.22 -11.64 4.76
C PHE A 293 -12.61 -10.50 5.58
N TYR A 294 -12.35 -10.70 6.88
CA TYR A 294 -11.72 -9.71 7.74
C TYR A 294 -10.37 -9.22 7.20
N TRP A 295 -9.49 -10.14 6.79
CA TRP A 295 -8.19 -9.77 6.24
C TRP A 295 -8.31 -9.17 4.83
N ASN A 296 -9.24 -9.67 4.02
CA ASN A 296 -9.53 -9.13 2.70
C ASN A 296 -10.07 -7.70 2.76
N GLU A 297 -10.93 -7.38 3.74
CA GLU A 297 -11.47 -6.04 3.93
C GLU A 297 -10.36 -5.02 4.21
N LYS A 298 -9.33 -5.39 4.96
CA LYS A 298 -8.17 -4.52 5.15
C LYS A 298 -7.48 -4.17 3.84
N ALA A 299 -7.30 -5.13 2.94
CA ALA A 299 -6.72 -4.88 1.62
C ALA A 299 -7.66 -4.07 0.71
N LEU A 300 -8.98 -4.32 0.78
CA LEU A 300 -9.99 -3.54 0.07
C LEU A 300 -9.97 -2.06 0.44
N ASN A 301 -9.72 -1.73 1.72
CA ASN A 301 -9.64 -0.35 2.19
C ASN A 301 -8.48 0.46 1.58
N PHE A 302 -7.56 -0.21 0.88
CA PHE A 302 -6.52 0.40 0.03
C PHE A 302 -6.89 0.42 -1.45
N GLY A 303 -8.02 -0.16 -1.84
CA GLY A 303 -8.45 -0.25 -3.23
C GLY A 303 -7.70 -1.30 -4.06
N ASP A 304 -7.21 -2.36 -3.43
CA ASP A 304 -6.43 -3.43 -4.07
C ASP A 304 -7.29 -4.27 -5.02
N SER A 305 -6.83 -4.50 -6.26
CA SER A 305 -7.58 -5.21 -7.29
C SER A 305 -7.71 -6.71 -7.02
N TRP A 306 -6.70 -7.34 -6.38
CA TRP A 306 -6.77 -8.72 -5.98
C TRP A 306 -7.81 -8.92 -4.86
N ALA A 307 -7.85 -7.99 -3.88
CA ALA A 307 -8.84 -8.03 -2.81
C ALA A 307 -10.28 -7.87 -3.35
N ARG A 308 -10.47 -7.05 -4.37
CA ARG A 308 -11.75 -6.94 -5.10
C ARG A 308 -12.12 -8.25 -5.78
N TYR A 309 -11.14 -8.90 -6.44
CA TYR A 309 -11.34 -10.20 -7.07
C TYR A 309 -11.74 -11.27 -6.03
N LEU A 310 -11.03 -11.39 -4.91
CA LEU A 310 -11.35 -12.36 -3.87
C LEU A 310 -12.74 -12.11 -3.27
N LEU A 311 -13.11 -10.85 -3.02
CA LEU A 311 -14.46 -10.51 -2.58
C LEU A 311 -15.52 -10.93 -3.62
N ALA A 312 -15.24 -10.69 -4.90
CA ALA A 312 -16.14 -11.11 -5.98
C ALA A 312 -16.34 -12.64 -5.97
N VAL A 313 -15.26 -13.41 -5.82
CA VAL A 313 -15.31 -14.87 -5.72
C VAL A 313 -16.15 -15.30 -4.51
N MET A 314 -15.87 -14.75 -3.33
CA MET A 314 -16.62 -15.08 -2.10
C MET A 314 -18.14 -14.79 -2.26
N CYS A 315 -18.50 -13.69 -2.91
CA CYS A 315 -19.89 -13.33 -3.16
C CYS A 315 -20.54 -14.29 -4.16
N LEU A 316 -19.89 -14.58 -5.29
CA LEU A 316 -20.43 -15.43 -6.37
C LEU A 316 -20.54 -16.88 -5.95
N GLU A 317 -19.64 -17.38 -5.12
CA GLU A 317 -19.70 -18.74 -4.53
C GLU A 317 -20.71 -18.85 -3.38
N GLY A 318 -21.31 -17.72 -2.95
CA GLY A 318 -22.28 -17.68 -1.86
C GLY A 318 -21.70 -17.78 -0.46
N SER A 319 -20.37 -17.70 -0.32
CA SER A 319 -19.69 -17.79 0.97
C SER A 319 -20.01 -16.63 1.92
N LEU A 320 -20.56 -15.51 1.41
CA LEU A 320 -20.91 -14.30 2.15
C LEU A 320 -22.43 -14.02 2.09
N GLU A 321 -23.26 -15.05 1.95
CA GLU A 321 -24.72 -14.88 1.83
C GLU A 321 -25.36 -14.19 3.02
N ASP A 322 -24.89 -14.49 4.22
CA ASP A 322 -25.38 -13.88 5.47
C ASP A 322 -24.96 -12.42 5.61
N ILE A 323 -23.86 -12.02 4.96
CA ILE A 323 -23.32 -10.65 5.02
C ILE A 323 -23.90 -9.78 3.91
N PHE A 324 -24.03 -10.34 2.70
CA PHE A 324 -24.46 -9.63 1.49
C PHE A 324 -25.66 -10.31 0.83
N PRO A 325 -26.89 -9.86 1.13
CA PRO A 325 -28.10 -10.37 0.47
C PRO A 325 -28.09 -10.16 -1.06
N ASP A 326 -27.41 -9.14 -1.54
CA ASP A 326 -27.23 -8.79 -2.96
C ASP A 326 -25.97 -9.39 -3.59
N LYS A 327 -25.52 -10.53 -3.06
CA LYS A 327 -24.23 -11.18 -3.35
C LYS A 327 -23.88 -11.27 -4.84
N VAL A 328 -24.83 -11.65 -5.70
CA VAL A 328 -24.56 -11.83 -7.14
C VAL A 328 -24.24 -10.49 -7.81
N THR A 329 -25.09 -9.48 -7.58
CA THR A 329 -24.89 -8.14 -8.14
C THR A 329 -23.58 -7.53 -7.64
N ARG A 330 -23.31 -7.66 -6.35
CA ARG A 330 -22.09 -7.17 -5.71
C ARG A 330 -20.85 -7.91 -6.22
N GLY A 331 -20.93 -9.24 -6.32
CA GLY A 331 -19.84 -10.09 -6.86
C GLY A 331 -19.50 -9.70 -8.30
N MET A 332 -20.47 -9.51 -9.17
CA MET A 332 -20.25 -9.05 -10.55
C MET A 332 -19.65 -7.65 -10.61
N CYS A 333 -20.11 -6.72 -9.78
CA CYS A 333 -19.56 -5.37 -9.72
C CYS A 333 -18.06 -5.39 -9.32
N TYR A 334 -17.70 -6.13 -8.28
CA TYR A 334 -16.30 -6.26 -7.86
C TYR A 334 -15.43 -7.01 -8.87
N MET A 335 -16.00 -8.00 -9.57
CA MET A 335 -15.30 -8.70 -10.65
C MET A 335 -14.96 -7.75 -11.80
N GLU A 336 -15.91 -6.91 -12.23
CA GLU A 336 -15.65 -5.85 -13.21
C GLU A 336 -14.57 -4.86 -12.75
N MET A 337 -14.60 -4.48 -11.48
CA MET A 337 -13.63 -3.55 -10.92
C MET A 337 -12.23 -4.14 -10.87
N ALA A 338 -12.11 -5.41 -10.50
CA ALA A 338 -10.84 -6.13 -10.52
C ALA A 338 -10.31 -6.26 -11.97
N ALA A 339 -11.18 -6.54 -12.95
CA ALA A 339 -10.82 -6.58 -14.36
C ALA A 339 -10.34 -5.22 -14.89
N LYS A 340 -10.99 -4.11 -14.49
CA LYS A 340 -10.53 -2.75 -14.82
C LYS A 340 -9.19 -2.40 -14.17
N GLY A 341 -8.87 -3.01 -13.03
CA GLY A 341 -7.56 -2.97 -12.39
C GLY A 341 -6.54 -3.91 -13.03
N ASN A 342 -6.85 -4.48 -14.19
CA ASN A 342 -6.02 -5.43 -14.95
C ASN A 342 -5.68 -6.72 -14.18
N PHE A 343 -6.54 -7.15 -13.24
CA PHE A 343 -6.35 -8.43 -12.59
C PHE A 343 -6.66 -9.59 -13.55
N PRO A 344 -5.68 -10.46 -13.90
CA PRO A 344 -5.81 -11.38 -15.04
C PRO A 344 -7.02 -12.32 -14.96
N GLN A 345 -7.27 -12.93 -13.81
CA GLN A 345 -8.37 -13.88 -13.63
C GLN A 345 -9.75 -13.19 -13.73
N ALA A 346 -9.84 -11.93 -13.30
CA ALA A 346 -11.06 -11.15 -13.44
C ALA A 346 -11.31 -10.74 -14.90
N VAL A 347 -10.25 -10.39 -15.62
CA VAL A 347 -10.32 -10.08 -17.06
C VAL A 347 -10.81 -11.30 -17.83
N GLU A 348 -10.21 -12.48 -17.60
CA GLU A 348 -10.61 -13.75 -18.23
C GLU A 348 -12.07 -14.11 -17.90
N PHE A 349 -12.50 -13.94 -16.65
CA PHE A 349 -13.88 -14.17 -16.24
C PHE A 349 -14.86 -13.28 -17.01
N MET A 350 -14.57 -11.98 -17.08
CA MET A 350 -15.43 -11.00 -17.78
C MET A 350 -15.47 -11.21 -19.30
N GLU A 351 -14.41 -11.70 -19.90
CA GLU A 351 -14.39 -12.07 -21.32
C GLU A 351 -15.28 -13.27 -21.61
N LYS A 352 -15.25 -14.29 -20.76
CA LYS A 352 -16.12 -15.48 -20.88
C LYS A 352 -17.62 -15.15 -20.72
N GLN A 353 -17.98 -14.07 -20.04
CA GLN A 353 -19.39 -13.64 -19.90
C GLN A 353 -19.91 -12.88 -21.13
N LYS A 354 -19.06 -12.49 -22.07
CA LYS A 354 -19.47 -11.79 -23.31
C LYS A 354 -19.87 -12.74 -24.46
N HIS A 355 -19.65 -14.02 -24.29
CA HIS A 355 -20.01 -15.09 -25.25
C HIS A 355 -21.08 -15.99 -24.67
#